data_3c3825cd200e701f0eaff7a2376e03d0
#
_entry.id   3c3825cd200e701f0eaff7a2376e03d0
#
_cell.length_a   1.000
_cell.length_b   1.000
_cell.length_c   1.000
_cell.angle_alpha   90.00
_cell.angle_beta   90.00
_cell.angle_gamma   90.00
#
_symmetry.space_group_name_H-M   'P 1'
#
loop_
_entity.id
_entity.type
_entity.pdbx_description
1 polymer ?
#
loop_
_entity_poly.entity_id
_entity_poly.type
_entity_poly.pdbx_seq_one_letter_code
_entity_poly.pdbx_strand_id
1 'polypeptide(L)'
;EKTDTALTPNAFTRKGYNFLNWNTAADGTGDSYADGATVNLTADTTLYAQWEDNHSLTKVINQKDATCTEEGYTGDTVCAICGKEITKGETIQAKGHTEVIDARVEPTCTETGKTEGKHCSVCNEVLVAQEVIPATGHTEKAVAGKPATCTETGLTDGISCSVCGTVIKAQEEIPAKGHSWNEGEITTSPTCENAGVKTYTCTVCNATKTEAIDATGHTPIEVAEQPATCTEAGHTAGTKCSVCAAILSGMEEIPATGHTEVVDPAVAPTCTEPGKTEGKHCSV
;
A
#
# COMPACT_ATOMS: atom_id res chain seq x y z
N GLU A 1 -121.63 11.95 -2.47
CA GLU A 1 -120.89 12.44 -3.65
C GLU A 1 -119.41 12.33 -3.33
N LYS A 2 -118.74 11.61 -4.17
CA LYS A 2 -117.27 11.46 -4.08
C LYS A 2 -116.64 12.64 -4.77
N THR A 3 -115.78 13.34 -4.09
CA THR A 3 -115.07 14.46 -4.68
C THR A 3 -113.71 13.99 -5.16
N ASP A 4 -113.43 14.40 -6.38
CA ASP A 4 -112.08 14.18 -6.95
C ASP A 4 -111.04 14.91 -6.05
N THR A 5 -110.03 14.20 -5.69
CA THR A 5 -108.96 14.72 -4.82
C THR A 5 -107.64 14.72 -5.57
N ALA A 6 -106.95 15.86 -5.58
CA ALA A 6 -105.63 15.93 -6.20
C ALA A 6 -104.60 15.25 -5.27
N LEU A 7 -103.78 14.38 -5.83
CA LEU A 7 -102.65 13.81 -5.13
C LEU A 7 -101.61 14.89 -4.76
N THR A 8 -101.11 14.83 -3.58
CA THR A 8 -99.98 15.69 -3.20
C THR A 8 -98.77 15.38 -4.06
N PRO A 9 -98.15 16.38 -4.68
CA PRO A 9 -96.99 16.18 -5.54
C PRO A 9 -95.89 15.43 -4.76
N ASN A 10 -95.10 14.61 -5.48
CA ASN A 10 -94.01 13.83 -4.93
C ASN A 10 -92.93 14.72 -4.25
N ALA A 11 -92.69 14.56 -2.97
CA ALA A 11 -91.64 15.22 -2.24
C ALA A 11 -90.45 14.27 -1.91
N PHE A 12 -90.55 13.03 -2.36
CA PHE A 12 -89.48 12.04 -2.09
C PHE A 12 -88.40 12.11 -3.15
N THR A 13 -87.16 11.82 -2.78
CA THR A 13 -86.08 11.72 -3.71
C THR A 13 -85.41 10.35 -3.50
N ARG A 14 -84.95 9.71 -4.58
CA ARG A 14 -84.18 8.48 -4.58
C ARG A 14 -82.96 8.67 -5.44
N LYS A 15 -81.75 8.61 -4.82
CA LYS A 15 -80.48 8.83 -5.51
C LYS A 15 -80.33 7.83 -6.66
N GLY A 16 -80.12 8.35 -7.85
CA GLY A 16 -79.93 7.53 -9.07
C GLY A 16 -81.21 7.16 -9.78
N TYR A 17 -82.40 7.68 -9.32
CA TYR A 17 -83.66 7.40 -9.89
C TYR A 17 -84.46 8.72 -10.16
N ASN A 18 -85.29 8.70 -11.25
CA ASN A 18 -86.32 9.70 -11.46
C ASN A 18 -87.61 9.13 -10.89
N PHE A 19 -88.46 9.97 -10.29
CA PHE A 19 -89.83 9.60 -9.96
C PHE A 19 -90.61 9.41 -11.22
N LEU A 20 -91.28 8.26 -11.36
CA LEU A 20 -92.08 7.93 -12.53
C LEU A 20 -93.54 8.22 -12.33
N ASN A 21 -94.18 7.61 -11.36
CA ASN A 21 -95.55 7.77 -11.03
C ASN A 21 -95.91 7.20 -9.64
N TRP A 22 -97.11 7.38 -9.21
CA TRP A 22 -97.78 6.67 -8.12
C TRP A 22 -98.42 5.41 -8.60
N ASN A 23 -98.40 4.29 -7.92
CA ASN A 23 -99.03 3.03 -8.29
C ASN A 23 -99.75 2.39 -7.11
N THR A 24 -100.87 1.70 -7.30
CA THR A 24 -101.60 0.99 -6.24
C THR A 24 -100.93 -0.31 -5.79
N ALA A 25 -100.00 -0.78 -6.55
CA ALA A 25 -99.15 -1.95 -6.18
C ALA A 25 -97.69 -1.52 -6.04
N ALA A 26 -96.98 -2.10 -5.06
CA ALA A 26 -95.63 -1.75 -4.80
C ALA A 26 -94.66 -2.21 -5.93
N ASP A 27 -94.97 -3.25 -6.67
CA ASP A 27 -94.26 -3.77 -7.82
C ASP A 27 -94.57 -3.04 -9.17
N GLY A 28 -95.45 -2.03 -9.13
CA GLY A 28 -95.87 -1.23 -10.31
C GLY A 28 -96.89 -1.90 -11.20
N THR A 29 -97.52 -3.01 -10.83
CA THR A 29 -98.48 -3.77 -11.63
C THR A 29 -99.92 -3.29 -11.48
N GLY A 30 -100.16 -2.41 -10.49
CA GLY A 30 -101.48 -1.83 -10.25
C GLY A 30 -101.80 -0.60 -11.12
N ASP A 31 -102.86 0.15 -10.74
CA ASP A 31 -103.25 1.38 -11.41
C ASP A 31 -102.20 2.47 -11.15
N SER A 32 -101.84 3.16 -12.24
CA SER A 32 -100.79 4.19 -12.22
C SER A 32 -101.48 5.60 -12.26
N TYR A 33 -100.90 6.50 -11.44
CA TYR A 33 -101.34 7.90 -11.37
C TYR A 33 -100.14 8.83 -11.53
N ALA A 34 -100.31 9.82 -12.39
CA ALA A 34 -99.25 10.86 -12.51
C ALA A 34 -99.07 11.68 -11.27
N ASP A 35 -97.92 12.32 -11.14
CA ASP A 35 -97.62 13.22 -10.00
C ASP A 35 -98.68 14.37 -9.99
N GLY A 36 -99.27 14.65 -8.78
CA GLY A 36 -100.30 15.66 -8.64
C GLY A 36 -101.61 15.36 -9.37
N ALA A 37 -101.83 14.12 -9.89
CA ALA A 37 -103.04 13.76 -10.58
C ALA A 37 -104.32 13.90 -9.70
N THR A 38 -105.44 14.28 -10.30
CA THR A 38 -106.76 14.27 -9.65
C THR A 38 -107.32 12.86 -9.75
N VAL A 39 -107.61 12.23 -8.60
CA VAL A 39 -108.03 10.84 -8.56
C VAL A 39 -109.33 10.69 -7.77
N ASN A 40 -110.12 9.69 -8.14
CA ASN A 40 -111.35 9.33 -7.46
C ASN A 40 -111.22 7.94 -6.84
N LEU A 41 -110.57 7.88 -5.65
CA LEU A 41 -110.38 6.63 -4.93
C LEU A 41 -111.58 6.30 -4.04
N THR A 42 -112.16 5.13 -4.23
CA THR A 42 -113.38 4.71 -3.58
C THR A 42 -113.23 4.08 -2.18
N ALA A 43 -111.99 3.81 -1.80
CA ALA A 43 -111.58 3.24 -0.52
C ALA A 43 -110.18 3.81 -0.11
N ASP A 44 -109.83 3.64 1.12
CA ASP A 44 -108.48 3.92 1.58
C ASP A 44 -107.45 3.13 0.74
N THR A 45 -106.67 3.85 -0.02
CA THR A 45 -105.68 3.24 -0.93
C THR A 45 -104.31 3.73 -0.64
N THR A 46 -103.39 2.77 -0.48
CA THR A 46 -101.95 3.09 -0.35
C THR A 46 -101.38 3.22 -1.78
N LEU A 47 -100.69 4.32 -2.03
CA LEU A 47 -99.92 4.52 -3.25
C LEU A 47 -98.45 4.39 -3.05
N TYR A 48 -97.83 3.67 -3.93
CA TYR A 48 -96.41 3.39 -3.97
C TYR A 48 -95.66 4.20 -4.97
N ALA A 49 -94.64 4.94 -4.62
CA ALA A 49 -93.81 5.66 -5.58
C ALA A 49 -93.03 4.69 -6.48
N GLN A 50 -93.25 4.86 -7.78
CA GLN A 50 -92.47 4.11 -8.79
C GLN A 50 -91.26 4.95 -9.22
N TRP A 51 -90.19 4.30 -9.48
CA TRP A 51 -88.91 4.93 -9.77
C TRP A 51 -88.26 4.30 -11.00
N GLU A 52 -87.77 5.12 -11.89
CA GLU A 52 -87.01 4.72 -13.03
C GLU A 52 -85.54 5.06 -12.82
N ASP A 53 -84.66 4.10 -13.08
CA ASP A 53 -83.21 4.32 -13.01
C ASP A 53 -82.77 5.38 -14.05
N ASN A 54 -82.30 6.51 -13.63
CA ASN A 54 -81.87 7.61 -14.50
C ASN A 54 -80.38 7.47 -14.90
N HIS A 55 -79.75 6.34 -14.52
CA HIS A 55 -78.37 6.02 -14.84
C HIS A 55 -77.34 7.04 -14.36
N SER A 56 -77.71 7.93 -13.41
CA SER A 56 -76.79 8.96 -12.88
C SER A 56 -75.76 8.41 -11.91
N LEU A 57 -76.02 7.25 -11.29
CA LEU A 57 -75.06 6.57 -10.50
C LEU A 57 -74.25 5.69 -11.40
N THR A 58 -72.96 6.08 -11.60
CA THR A 58 -72.06 5.35 -12.49
C THR A 58 -70.87 4.77 -11.70
N LYS A 59 -70.30 3.73 -12.27
CA LYS A 59 -69.01 3.15 -11.84
C LYS A 59 -68.18 2.81 -13.08
N VAL A 60 -66.87 2.85 -12.94
CA VAL A 60 -65.94 2.42 -13.98
C VAL A 60 -65.58 0.94 -13.73
N ILE A 61 -65.60 0.15 -14.81
CA ILE A 61 -65.20 -1.27 -14.80
C ILE A 61 -64.14 -1.50 -15.88
N ASN A 62 -63.44 -2.60 -15.80
CA ASN A 62 -62.42 -3.03 -16.80
C ASN A 62 -61.25 -2.05 -16.98
N GLN A 63 -61.06 -1.08 -16.07
CA GLN A 63 -59.93 -0.18 -16.12
C GLN A 63 -58.62 -0.96 -15.99
N LYS A 64 -57.64 -0.63 -16.84
CA LYS A 64 -56.29 -1.18 -16.82
C LYS A 64 -55.30 -0.08 -17.11
N ASP A 65 -54.28 0.09 -16.28
CA ASP A 65 -53.19 1.03 -16.55
C ASP A 65 -52.29 0.53 -17.67
N ALA A 66 -51.83 1.44 -18.53
CA ALA A 66 -50.81 1.11 -19.51
C ALA A 66 -49.45 0.89 -18.85
N THR A 67 -48.75 -0.15 -19.27
CA THR A 67 -47.35 -0.41 -18.90
C THR A 67 -46.39 0.10 -19.98
N CYS A 68 -45.11 -0.20 -19.87
CA CYS A 68 -44.14 0.16 -20.92
C CYS A 68 -44.47 -0.53 -22.25
N THR A 69 -44.95 -1.76 -22.21
CA THR A 69 -45.12 -2.63 -23.38
C THR A 69 -46.58 -2.97 -23.67
N GLU A 70 -47.44 -2.90 -22.67
CA GLU A 70 -48.87 -3.25 -22.84
C GLU A 70 -49.74 -2.01 -22.82
N GLU A 71 -50.74 -2.03 -23.70
CA GLU A 71 -51.77 -1.01 -23.71
C GLU A 71 -52.64 -1.10 -22.46
N GLY A 72 -53.07 0.04 -21.99
CA GLY A 72 -54.07 0.19 -20.95
C GLY A 72 -55.46 0.41 -21.51
N TYR A 73 -56.43 0.64 -20.63
CA TYR A 73 -57.82 0.91 -20.94
C TYR A 73 -58.40 1.86 -19.89
N THR A 74 -59.12 2.91 -20.34
CA THR A 74 -59.72 3.89 -19.42
C THR A 74 -60.85 3.30 -18.59
N GLY A 75 -61.40 2.15 -19.02
CA GLY A 75 -62.52 1.47 -18.42
C GLY A 75 -63.88 1.93 -18.97
N ASP A 76 -64.83 1.00 -18.95
CA ASP A 76 -66.21 1.27 -19.35
C ASP A 76 -66.96 1.91 -18.19
N THR A 77 -67.67 3.02 -18.45
CA THR A 77 -68.59 3.62 -17.48
C THR A 77 -69.96 2.95 -17.59
N VAL A 78 -70.38 2.29 -16.51
CA VAL A 78 -71.67 1.58 -16.47
C VAL A 78 -72.52 2.14 -15.34
N CYS A 79 -73.81 2.00 -15.47
CA CYS A 79 -74.78 2.28 -14.40
C CYS A 79 -74.48 1.35 -13.23
N ALA A 80 -74.27 1.90 -12.03
CA ALA A 80 -73.95 1.13 -10.81
C ALA A 80 -75.15 0.27 -10.36
N ILE A 81 -76.37 0.55 -10.79
CA ILE A 81 -77.65 -0.11 -10.41
C ILE A 81 -77.94 -1.27 -11.33
N CYS A 82 -78.11 -0.98 -12.64
CA CYS A 82 -78.56 -1.98 -13.61
C CYS A 82 -77.47 -2.54 -14.54
N GLY A 83 -76.24 -2.01 -14.45
CA GLY A 83 -75.06 -2.48 -15.24
C GLY A 83 -75.12 -2.00 -16.74
N LYS A 84 -76.08 -1.20 -17.14
CA LYS A 84 -76.12 -0.67 -18.51
C LYS A 84 -74.85 0.11 -18.83
N GLU A 85 -74.23 -0.16 -19.96
CA GLU A 85 -73.14 0.62 -20.48
C GLU A 85 -73.55 2.03 -20.80
N ILE A 86 -72.91 3.02 -20.24
CA ILE A 86 -73.19 4.47 -20.50
C ILE A 86 -72.16 4.99 -21.50
N THR A 87 -70.91 4.71 -21.26
CA THR A 87 -69.84 5.13 -22.17
C THR A 87 -68.76 4.03 -22.19
N LYS A 88 -68.31 3.65 -23.35
CA LYS A 88 -67.20 2.73 -23.56
C LYS A 88 -65.87 3.44 -23.33
N GLY A 89 -64.95 2.77 -22.70
CA GLY A 89 -63.59 3.28 -22.48
C GLY A 89 -62.81 3.34 -23.79
N GLU A 90 -61.65 3.96 -23.68
CA GLU A 90 -60.69 4.09 -24.77
C GLU A 90 -59.40 3.36 -24.43
N THR A 91 -58.69 2.86 -25.44
CA THR A 91 -57.37 2.27 -25.30
C THR A 91 -56.36 3.35 -24.93
N ILE A 92 -55.58 3.10 -23.90
CA ILE A 92 -54.42 3.91 -23.53
C ILE A 92 -53.18 3.24 -24.16
N GLN A 93 -52.50 3.97 -25.02
CA GLN A 93 -51.31 3.44 -25.67
C GLN A 93 -50.26 3.04 -24.65
N ALA A 94 -49.46 1.99 -24.93
CA ALA A 94 -48.29 1.60 -24.14
C ALA A 94 -47.36 2.80 -24.00
N LYS A 95 -46.79 2.98 -22.80
CA LYS A 95 -45.97 4.16 -22.46
C LYS A 95 -44.61 4.17 -23.16
N GLY A 96 -44.18 3.02 -23.70
CA GLY A 96 -42.82 2.84 -24.20
C GLY A 96 -41.80 2.74 -23.05
N HIS A 97 -40.54 2.55 -23.41
CA HIS A 97 -39.45 2.52 -22.44
C HIS A 97 -38.81 3.90 -22.31
N THR A 98 -38.49 4.29 -21.06
CA THR A 98 -37.67 5.47 -20.77
C THR A 98 -36.25 4.98 -20.56
N GLU A 99 -35.36 5.24 -21.52
CA GLU A 99 -33.98 4.77 -21.51
C GLU A 99 -33.15 5.47 -20.45
N VAL A 100 -32.37 4.70 -19.73
CA VAL A 100 -31.26 5.13 -18.85
C VAL A 100 -30.00 4.41 -19.29
N ILE A 101 -28.91 5.16 -19.38
CA ILE A 101 -27.62 4.63 -19.78
C ILE A 101 -26.92 3.98 -18.57
N ASP A 102 -26.52 2.73 -18.72
CA ASP A 102 -25.61 2.02 -17.84
C ASP A 102 -24.18 2.29 -18.32
N ALA A 103 -23.46 3.10 -17.56
CA ALA A 103 -22.13 3.58 -17.97
C ALA A 103 -21.16 2.45 -18.24
N ARG A 104 -20.28 2.66 -19.23
CA ARG A 104 -19.12 1.81 -19.49
C ARG A 104 -18.21 1.77 -18.26
N VAL A 105 -17.67 0.61 -17.94
CA VAL A 105 -16.60 0.40 -16.95
C VAL A 105 -15.35 -0.07 -17.68
N GLU A 106 -14.25 0.68 -17.54
CA GLU A 106 -12.99 0.29 -18.17
C GLU A 106 -12.36 -0.90 -17.44
N PRO A 107 -11.80 -1.88 -18.16
CA PRO A 107 -11.09 -2.99 -17.54
C PRO A 107 -9.77 -2.52 -16.94
N THR A 108 -9.34 -3.19 -15.86
CA THR A 108 -8.01 -3.03 -15.27
C THR A 108 -7.10 -4.19 -15.67
N CYS A 109 -5.90 -4.23 -15.10
CA CYS A 109 -5.00 -5.36 -15.35
C CYS A 109 -5.58 -6.70 -14.89
N THR A 110 -6.43 -6.69 -13.84
CA THR A 110 -6.92 -7.90 -13.17
C THR A 110 -8.44 -8.02 -13.18
N GLU A 111 -9.15 -6.91 -13.36
CA GLU A 111 -10.60 -6.89 -13.33
C GLU A 111 -11.17 -6.64 -14.72
N THR A 112 -12.27 -7.33 -15.01
CA THR A 112 -13.02 -7.13 -16.25
C THR A 112 -13.77 -5.81 -16.22
N GLY A 113 -13.89 -5.17 -17.36
CA GLY A 113 -14.77 -4.04 -17.59
C GLY A 113 -16.13 -4.46 -18.14
N LYS A 114 -16.95 -3.46 -18.50
CA LYS A 114 -18.25 -3.63 -19.15
C LYS A 114 -18.43 -2.57 -20.21
N THR A 115 -19.10 -2.93 -21.33
CA THR A 115 -19.53 -1.96 -22.32
C THR A 115 -20.66 -1.08 -21.75
N GLU A 116 -20.96 0.02 -22.43
CA GLU A 116 -22.17 0.78 -22.16
C GLU A 116 -23.40 -0.08 -22.45
N GLY A 117 -24.42 0.02 -21.59
CA GLY A 117 -25.70 -0.63 -21.73
C GLY A 117 -26.85 0.36 -21.57
N LYS A 118 -28.08 -0.13 -21.66
CA LYS A 118 -29.29 0.66 -21.42
C LYS A 118 -30.36 -0.19 -20.74
N HIS A 119 -31.07 0.39 -19.79
CA HIS A 119 -32.26 -0.18 -19.19
C HIS A 119 -33.41 0.82 -19.12
N CYS A 120 -34.62 0.33 -18.92
CA CYS A 120 -35.76 1.19 -18.70
C CYS A 120 -35.85 1.61 -17.23
N SER A 121 -35.92 2.92 -16.96
CA SER A 121 -36.06 3.46 -15.59
C SER A 121 -37.40 3.13 -14.92
N VAL A 122 -38.42 2.69 -15.70
CA VAL A 122 -39.77 2.43 -15.19
C VAL A 122 -39.97 0.93 -14.87
N CYS A 123 -39.56 0.04 -15.76
CA CYS A 123 -39.78 -1.41 -15.63
C CYS A 123 -38.51 -2.20 -15.41
N ASN A 124 -37.33 -1.56 -15.44
CA ASN A 124 -36.00 -2.16 -15.30
C ASN A 124 -35.65 -3.19 -16.40
N GLU A 125 -36.40 -3.22 -17.49
CA GLU A 125 -36.09 -4.09 -18.62
C GLU A 125 -34.77 -3.67 -19.25
N VAL A 126 -33.87 -4.63 -19.52
CA VAL A 126 -32.60 -4.39 -20.19
C VAL A 126 -32.85 -4.21 -21.68
N LEU A 127 -32.62 -3.00 -22.16
CA LEU A 127 -32.82 -2.63 -23.56
C LEU A 127 -31.57 -2.91 -24.42
N VAL A 128 -30.40 -2.67 -23.82
CA VAL A 128 -29.08 -3.03 -24.37
C VAL A 128 -28.27 -3.62 -23.26
N ALA A 129 -27.94 -4.89 -23.37
CA ALA A 129 -27.12 -5.60 -22.37
C ALA A 129 -25.68 -5.08 -22.37
N GLN A 130 -25.10 -4.94 -21.19
CA GLN A 130 -23.66 -4.71 -21.05
C GLN A 130 -22.91 -5.99 -21.38
N GLU A 131 -21.89 -5.90 -22.24
CA GLU A 131 -20.97 -6.99 -22.53
C GLU A 131 -19.72 -6.87 -21.65
N VAL A 132 -19.18 -8.01 -21.25
CA VAL A 132 -17.95 -8.07 -20.47
C VAL A 132 -16.74 -7.74 -21.36
N ILE A 133 -15.90 -6.78 -20.92
CA ILE A 133 -14.62 -6.49 -21.52
C ILE A 133 -13.57 -7.23 -20.68
N PRO A 134 -12.78 -8.14 -21.27
CA PRO A 134 -11.77 -8.90 -20.52
C PRO A 134 -10.75 -7.97 -19.84
N ALA A 135 -10.20 -8.40 -18.69
CA ALA A 135 -9.07 -7.74 -18.05
C ALA A 135 -7.89 -7.62 -19.04
N THR A 136 -7.16 -6.50 -18.99
CA THR A 136 -6.07 -6.21 -19.94
C THR A 136 -4.83 -7.05 -19.71
N GLY A 137 -4.72 -7.70 -18.55
CA GLY A 137 -3.51 -8.37 -18.12
C GLY A 137 -2.42 -7.38 -17.67
N HIS A 138 -1.26 -7.91 -17.30
CA HIS A 138 -0.11 -7.12 -16.91
C HIS A 138 0.82 -6.85 -18.09
N THR A 139 1.26 -5.60 -18.24
CA THR A 139 2.31 -5.23 -19.19
C THR A 139 3.65 -5.23 -18.46
N GLU A 140 4.53 -6.16 -18.81
CA GLU A 140 5.81 -6.35 -18.15
C GLU A 140 6.76 -5.17 -18.37
N LYS A 141 7.41 -4.74 -17.28
CA LYS A 141 8.51 -3.78 -17.27
C LYS A 141 9.64 -4.37 -16.43
N ALA A 142 10.81 -4.48 -17.03
CA ALA A 142 12.02 -4.93 -16.34
C ALA A 142 12.40 -3.93 -15.23
N VAL A 143 12.77 -4.47 -14.08
CA VAL A 143 13.38 -3.75 -12.94
C VAL A 143 14.80 -4.25 -12.84
N ALA A 144 15.78 -3.38 -13.15
CA ALA A 144 17.18 -3.77 -13.15
C ALA A 144 17.64 -4.19 -11.75
N GLY A 145 18.41 -5.26 -11.70
CA GLY A 145 19.12 -5.70 -10.51
C GLY A 145 20.30 -4.78 -10.15
N LYS A 146 20.90 -5.03 -9.01
CA LYS A 146 22.13 -4.41 -8.54
C LYS A 146 23.14 -5.53 -8.28
N PRO A 147 24.34 -5.50 -8.88
CA PRO A 147 25.35 -6.51 -8.58
C PRO A 147 25.81 -6.40 -7.12
N ALA A 148 26.08 -7.55 -6.49
CA ALA A 148 26.68 -7.58 -5.16
C ALA A 148 28.14 -7.08 -5.20
N THR A 149 28.55 -6.31 -4.20
CA THR A 149 29.93 -5.87 -3.97
C THR A 149 30.62 -6.79 -2.96
N CYS A 150 31.82 -6.44 -2.54
CA CYS A 150 32.51 -7.19 -1.48
C CYS A 150 31.79 -7.15 -0.14
N THR A 151 31.09 -6.05 0.14
CA THR A 151 30.49 -5.77 1.47
C THR A 151 28.99 -5.59 1.44
N GLU A 152 28.41 -5.27 0.27
CA GLU A 152 26.98 -5.06 0.12
C GLU A 152 26.35 -6.19 -0.69
N THR A 153 25.14 -6.58 -0.27
CA THR A 153 24.29 -7.48 -1.05
C THR A 153 23.84 -6.82 -2.35
N GLY A 154 23.63 -7.61 -3.35
CA GLY A 154 23.03 -7.22 -4.61
C GLY A 154 21.57 -7.66 -4.73
N LEU A 155 20.95 -7.41 -5.88
CA LEU A 155 19.60 -7.86 -6.23
C LEU A 155 19.61 -8.41 -7.66
N THR A 156 18.85 -9.47 -7.89
CA THR A 156 18.61 -9.98 -9.25
C THR A 156 17.68 -9.05 -10.01
N ASP A 157 17.58 -9.21 -11.32
CA ASP A 157 16.56 -8.53 -12.12
C ASP A 157 15.16 -9.01 -11.71
N GLY A 158 14.24 -8.06 -11.59
CA GLY A 158 12.83 -8.27 -11.33
C GLY A 158 11.96 -7.84 -12.51
N ILE A 159 10.64 -8.06 -12.38
CA ILE A 159 9.63 -7.62 -13.35
C ILE A 159 8.47 -7.00 -12.59
N SER A 160 8.03 -5.82 -13.01
CA SER A 160 6.81 -5.16 -12.50
C SER A 160 5.87 -4.84 -13.66
N CYS A 161 4.59 -4.64 -13.34
CA CYS A 161 3.65 -4.14 -14.33
C CYS A 161 3.85 -2.63 -14.54
N SER A 162 4.01 -2.20 -15.80
CA SER A 162 4.17 -0.78 -16.13
C SER A 162 2.89 0.06 -15.93
N VAL A 163 1.73 -0.60 -15.85
CA VAL A 163 0.42 0.06 -15.75
C VAL A 163 -0.05 0.17 -14.29
N CYS A 164 -0.02 -0.92 -13.53
CA CYS A 164 -0.54 -0.95 -12.15
C CYS A 164 0.56 -1.04 -11.07
N GLY A 165 1.83 -1.20 -11.46
CA GLY A 165 2.95 -1.29 -10.52
C GLY A 165 3.10 -2.62 -9.79
N THR A 166 2.20 -3.58 -9.99
CA THR A 166 2.28 -4.89 -9.33
C THR A 166 3.59 -5.60 -9.67
N VAL A 167 4.24 -6.16 -8.66
CA VAL A 167 5.45 -6.98 -8.85
C VAL A 167 5.05 -8.34 -9.42
N ILE A 168 5.48 -8.60 -10.66
CA ILE A 168 5.24 -9.87 -11.36
C ILE A 168 6.30 -10.89 -10.98
N LYS A 169 7.57 -10.44 -10.93
CA LYS A 169 8.71 -11.21 -10.44
C LYS A 169 9.50 -10.37 -9.47
N ALA A 170 9.56 -10.81 -8.21
CA ALA A 170 10.35 -10.15 -7.19
C ALA A 170 11.84 -10.24 -7.47
N GLN A 171 12.60 -9.21 -7.08
CA GLN A 171 14.05 -9.27 -7.03
C GLN A 171 14.47 -10.15 -5.86
N GLU A 172 15.46 -11.02 -6.08
CA GLU A 172 16.08 -11.85 -5.05
C GLU A 172 17.39 -11.24 -4.60
N GLU A 173 17.71 -11.38 -3.33
CA GLU A 173 18.95 -10.90 -2.76
C GLU A 173 20.13 -11.78 -3.21
N ILE A 174 21.20 -11.12 -3.68
CA ILE A 174 22.47 -11.75 -3.99
C ILE A 174 23.42 -11.47 -2.81
N PRO A 175 23.93 -12.47 -2.10
CA PRO A 175 24.84 -12.25 -0.97
C PRO A 175 26.07 -11.44 -1.37
N ALA A 176 26.61 -10.66 -0.44
CA ALA A 176 27.89 -9.97 -0.59
C ALA A 176 29.00 -10.98 -0.92
N LYS A 177 29.89 -10.64 -1.86
CA LYS A 177 30.94 -11.55 -2.35
C LYS A 177 32.05 -11.81 -1.36
N GLY A 178 32.14 -10.97 -0.32
CA GLY A 178 33.28 -10.97 0.57
C GLY A 178 34.52 -10.37 -0.08
N HIS A 179 35.61 -10.32 0.69
CA HIS A 179 36.90 -9.84 0.20
C HIS A 179 37.77 -10.99 -0.29
N SER A 180 38.44 -10.81 -1.43
CA SER A 180 39.47 -11.69 -1.96
C SER A 180 40.81 -11.02 -1.71
N TRP A 181 41.49 -11.42 -0.60
CA TRP A 181 42.75 -10.87 -0.17
C TRP A 181 43.91 -11.40 -1.02
N ASN A 182 44.93 -10.53 -1.32
CA ASN A 182 46.19 -10.92 -1.91
C ASN A 182 47.04 -11.67 -0.87
N GLU A 183 48.26 -12.06 -1.23
CA GLU A 183 49.21 -12.75 -0.31
C GLU A 183 49.73 -11.87 0.86
N GLY A 184 49.46 -10.55 0.77
CA GLY A 184 49.91 -9.55 1.75
C GLY A 184 51.38 -9.20 1.61
N GLU A 185 51.70 -7.94 1.86
CA GLU A 185 53.06 -7.39 1.87
C GLU A 185 53.45 -6.95 3.28
N ILE A 186 54.72 -7.12 3.62
CA ILE A 186 55.25 -6.58 4.87
C ILE A 186 55.45 -5.07 4.68
N THR A 187 54.53 -4.29 5.23
CA THR A 187 54.57 -2.81 5.15
C THR A 187 55.43 -2.20 6.25
N THR A 188 55.61 -2.90 7.36
CA THR A 188 56.53 -2.53 8.42
C THR A 188 57.25 -3.79 8.89
N SER A 189 58.57 -3.84 8.72
CA SER A 189 59.36 -4.96 9.20
C SER A 189 59.39 -5.00 10.73
N PRO A 190 59.31 -6.20 11.35
CA PRO A 190 59.49 -6.31 12.80
C PRO A 190 60.92 -5.99 13.21
N THR A 191 61.10 -5.42 14.36
CA THR A 191 62.41 -5.21 15.01
C THR A 191 62.54 -6.13 16.20
N CYS A 192 63.66 -6.01 16.92
CA CYS A 192 63.84 -6.81 18.14
C CYS A 192 62.76 -6.57 19.18
N GLU A 193 62.22 -5.36 19.29
CA GLU A 193 61.31 -4.91 20.34
C GLU A 193 59.89 -4.61 19.81
N ASN A 194 59.78 -4.21 18.56
CA ASN A 194 58.51 -3.78 17.99
C ASN A 194 57.99 -4.78 16.96
N ALA A 195 56.69 -5.06 17.05
CA ALA A 195 55.98 -5.86 16.06
C ALA A 195 56.01 -5.20 14.69
N GLY A 196 56.11 -5.99 13.65
CA GLY A 196 55.92 -5.57 12.27
C GLY A 196 54.45 -5.59 11.86
N VAL A 197 54.18 -5.18 10.64
CA VAL A 197 52.82 -5.16 10.06
C VAL A 197 52.86 -5.79 8.67
N LYS A 198 51.98 -6.76 8.46
CA LYS A 198 51.69 -7.32 7.15
C LYS A 198 50.34 -6.76 6.68
N THR A 199 50.29 -6.14 5.53
CA THR A 199 49.10 -5.54 4.96
C THR A 199 48.59 -6.37 3.77
N TYR A 200 47.31 -6.76 3.83
CA TYR A 200 46.61 -7.45 2.75
C TYR A 200 45.70 -6.48 2.04
N THR A 201 45.64 -6.54 0.74
CA THR A 201 44.76 -5.71 -0.10
C THR A 201 43.76 -6.60 -0.85
N CYS A 202 42.49 -6.23 -0.77
CA CYS A 202 41.47 -6.93 -1.57
C CYS A 202 41.67 -6.65 -3.07
N THR A 203 41.77 -7.70 -3.87
CA THR A 203 42.01 -7.62 -5.31
C THR A 203 40.82 -7.06 -6.12
N VAL A 204 39.64 -6.92 -5.47
CA VAL A 204 38.41 -6.48 -6.12
C VAL A 204 38.04 -5.03 -5.74
N CYS A 205 38.13 -4.66 -4.46
CA CYS A 205 37.66 -3.34 -3.97
C CYS A 205 38.78 -2.48 -3.38
N ASN A 206 40.03 -2.98 -3.35
CA ASN A 206 41.19 -2.31 -2.77
C ASN A 206 41.13 -2.01 -1.24
N ALA A 207 40.11 -2.57 -0.56
CA ALA A 207 40.10 -2.49 0.92
C ALA A 207 41.30 -3.18 1.46
N THR A 208 41.86 -2.68 2.60
CA THR A 208 43.04 -3.23 3.26
C THR A 208 42.68 -3.79 4.63
N LYS A 209 43.43 -4.85 5.05
CA LYS A 209 43.45 -5.33 6.41
C LYS A 209 44.89 -5.53 6.81
N THR A 210 45.19 -5.39 8.07
CA THR A 210 46.55 -5.59 8.64
C THR A 210 46.57 -6.75 9.60
N GLU A 211 47.74 -7.39 9.66
CA GLU A 211 48.07 -8.43 10.60
C GLU A 211 49.44 -8.08 11.26
N ALA A 212 49.54 -8.21 12.56
CA ALA A 212 50.79 -7.98 13.26
C ALA A 212 51.75 -9.16 13.03
N ILE A 213 53.01 -8.83 12.78
CA ILE A 213 54.12 -9.80 12.78
C ILE A 213 54.83 -9.62 14.11
N ASP A 214 54.97 -10.68 14.88
CA ASP A 214 55.63 -10.60 16.18
C ASP A 214 57.03 -10.00 16.09
N ALA A 215 57.43 -9.24 17.12
CA ALA A 215 58.83 -8.77 17.26
C ALA A 215 59.81 -9.95 17.22
N THR A 216 60.94 -9.76 16.55
CA THR A 216 61.93 -10.84 16.36
C THR A 216 62.63 -11.26 17.66
N GLY A 217 62.47 -10.46 18.72
CA GLY A 217 63.22 -10.67 19.96
C GLY A 217 64.70 -10.32 19.83
N HIS A 218 65.42 -10.42 20.90
CA HIS A 218 66.83 -10.20 20.91
C HIS A 218 67.64 -11.52 20.72
N THR A 219 68.66 -11.47 19.85
CA THR A 219 69.60 -12.56 19.67
C THR A 219 70.88 -12.24 20.47
N PRO A 220 71.11 -12.87 21.66
CA PRO A 220 72.20 -12.52 22.52
C PRO A 220 73.55 -13.01 21.95
N ILE A 221 74.55 -12.16 22.04
CA ILE A 221 75.95 -12.51 21.82
C ILE A 221 76.75 -12.12 23.09
N GLU A 222 77.73 -12.93 23.47
CA GLU A 222 78.63 -12.64 24.57
C GLU A 222 79.66 -11.58 24.18
N VAL A 223 79.89 -10.67 25.06
CA VAL A 223 80.92 -9.65 24.96
C VAL A 223 81.86 -9.83 26.15
N ALA A 224 83.16 -10.12 25.85
CA ALA A 224 84.15 -10.27 26.83
C ALA A 224 84.44 -8.98 27.61
N GLU A 225 84.91 -9.07 28.81
CA GLU A 225 85.38 -7.94 29.58
C GLU A 225 86.48 -7.17 28.82
N GLN A 226 86.36 -5.84 28.82
CA GLN A 226 87.39 -4.95 28.34
C GLN A 226 87.92 -4.15 29.55
N PRO A 227 89.18 -4.41 30.00
CA PRO A 227 89.69 -3.64 31.09
C PRO A 227 89.87 -2.16 30.74
N ALA A 228 89.70 -1.31 31.73
CA ALA A 228 89.97 0.11 31.56
C ALA A 228 91.46 0.38 31.37
N THR A 229 91.80 1.36 30.55
CA THR A 229 93.17 1.90 30.43
C THR A 229 93.30 3.22 31.22
N CYS A 230 94.41 3.86 31.18
CA CYS A 230 94.59 5.12 31.85
C CYS A 230 93.68 6.23 31.31
N THR A 231 93.37 6.18 30.02
CA THR A 231 92.65 7.21 29.29
C THR A 231 91.27 6.76 28.79
N GLU A 232 91.02 5.48 28.66
CA GLU A 232 89.72 4.99 28.13
C GLU A 232 89.03 4.13 29.16
N ALA A 233 87.73 4.30 29.29
CA ALA A 233 86.93 3.42 30.14
C ALA A 233 86.83 2.04 29.52
N GLY A 234 86.76 1.01 30.36
CA GLY A 234 86.47 -0.37 30.01
C GLY A 234 85.05 -0.74 30.30
N HIS A 235 84.70 -2.03 30.18
CA HIS A 235 83.38 -2.55 30.58
C HIS A 235 83.56 -3.98 31.12
N THR A 236 82.66 -4.37 31.99
CA THR A 236 82.52 -5.76 32.44
C THR A 236 82.05 -6.67 31.33
N ALA A 237 82.32 -7.98 31.45
CA ALA A 237 81.75 -8.96 30.57
C ALA A 237 80.16 -8.86 30.60
N GLY A 238 79.52 -9.11 29.49
CA GLY A 238 78.09 -9.07 29.41
C GLY A 238 77.55 -9.66 28.11
N THR A 239 76.28 -9.45 27.87
CA THR A 239 75.60 -9.85 26.61
C THR A 239 74.96 -8.66 25.95
N LYS A 240 75.04 -8.59 24.63
CA LYS A 240 74.29 -7.60 23.79
C LYS A 240 73.59 -8.30 22.66
N CYS A 241 72.58 -7.66 22.12
CA CYS A 241 71.86 -8.13 20.91
C CYS A 241 72.77 -7.96 19.68
N SER A 242 72.91 -9.03 18.88
CA SER A 242 73.70 -9.00 17.65
C SER A 242 73.09 -8.14 16.55
N VAL A 243 71.76 -7.86 16.66
CA VAL A 243 70.99 -7.17 15.60
C VAL A 243 70.80 -5.67 15.90
N CYS A 244 70.39 -5.31 17.12
CA CYS A 244 70.15 -3.93 17.55
C CYS A 244 71.18 -3.35 18.50
N ALA A 245 72.15 -4.13 18.88
CA ALA A 245 73.20 -3.76 19.81
C ALA A 245 72.73 -3.37 21.24
N ALA A 246 71.43 -3.54 21.55
CA ALA A 246 70.94 -3.30 22.92
C ALA A 246 71.68 -4.19 23.93
N ILE A 247 72.10 -3.63 25.06
CA ILE A 247 72.74 -4.36 26.17
C ILE A 247 71.67 -5.17 26.88
N LEU A 248 71.88 -6.49 26.97
CA LEU A 248 70.91 -7.42 27.58
C LEU A 248 71.24 -7.75 29.00
N SER A 249 72.56 -7.81 29.32
CA SER A 249 73.05 -8.01 30.67
C SER A 249 74.53 -7.61 30.79
N GLY A 250 75.03 -7.22 31.97
CA GLY A 250 76.39 -6.82 32.22
C GLY A 250 76.81 -5.56 31.44
N MET A 251 78.07 -5.50 31.01
CA MET A 251 78.60 -4.35 30.24
C MET A 251 78.59 -3.04 31.09
N GLU A 252 78.76 -3.16 32.38
CA GLU A 252 78.87 -2.00 33.23
C GLU A 252 80.24 -1.27 32.96
N GLU A 253 80.18 0.04 32.87
CA GLU A 253 81.36 0.87 32.59
C GLU A 253 82.35 0.75 33.72
N ILE A 254 83.62 0.48 33.37
CA ILE A 254 84.74 0.52 34.27
C ILE A 254 85.46 1.83 33.98
N PRO A 255 85.45 2.79 34.89
CA PRO A 255 86.11 4.10 34.68
C PRO A 255 87.57 3.99 34.35
N ALA A 256 88.08 4.87 33.48
CA ALA A 256 89.50 5.02 33.20
C ALA A 256 90.29 5.14 34.50
N THR A 257 91.40 4.46 34.62
CA THR A 257 92.19 4.41 35.85
C THR A 257 92.98 5.70 36.12
N GLY A 258 93.03 6.59 35.12
CA GLY A 258 93.85 7.79 35.19
C GLY A 258 95.30 7.45 35.09
N HIS A 259 96.10 8.46 35.12
CA HIS A 259 97.60 8.30 35.16
C HIS A 259 98.09 8.25 36.57
N THR A 260 98.91 7.21 36.84
CA THR A 260 99.75 7.15 38.08
C THR A 260 101.09 7.79 37.72
N GLU A 261 101.33 8.95 38.27
CA GLU A 261 102.59 9.68 38.04
C GLU A 261 103.77 9.02 38.75
N VAL A 262 104.77 8.75 37.99
CA VAL A 262 106.10 8.38 38.52
C VAL A 262 107.11 9.48 38.16
N VAL A 263 107.82 9.95 39.17
CA VAL A 263 108.78 11.01 38.98
C VAL A 263 110.10 10.41 38.50
N ASP A 264 110.61 10.83 37.40
CA ASP A 264 111.97 10.55 36.91
C ASP A 264 112.93 11.56 37.49
N PRO A 265 113.76 11.15 38.36
CA PRO A 265 114.67 12.09 39.07
C PRO A 265 115.66 12.78 38.12
N ALA A 266 115.92 14.01 38.44
CA ALA A 266 116.88 14.80 37.67
C ALA A 266 118.27 14.14 37.74
N VAL A 267 118.97 14.13 36.61
CA VAL A 267 120.37 13.66 36.53
C VAL A 267 121.27 14.83 36.25
N ALA A 268 122.22 15.08 37.17
CA ALA A 268 123.11 16.19 36.97
C ALA A 268 124.06 15.98 35.76
N PRO A 269 124.37 17.01 35.00
CA PRO A 269 125.33 16.83 33.89
C PRO A 269 126.73 16.53 34.35
N THR A 270 127.45 15.74 33.61
CA THR A 270 128.89 15.43 33.77
C THR A 270 129.72 16.18 32.73
N CYS A 271 131.02 16.11 32.74
CA CYS A 271 131.91 16.78 31.79
C CYS A 271 131.73 16.27 30.34
N THR A 272 131.13 15.08 30.18
CA THR A 272 130.96 14.41 28.86
C THR A 272 129.53 14.10 28.50
N GLU A 273 128.55 14.24 29.41
CA GLU A 273 127.16 13.91 29.09
C GLU A 273 126.23 14.97 29.68
N PRO A 274 125.21 15.37 28.84
CA PRO A 274 124.18 16.33 29.29
C PRO A 274 123.33 15.69 30.44
N GLY A 275 122.94 16.52 31.39
CA GLY A 275 122.00 16.12 32.43
C GLY A 275 120.55 16.10 31.89
N LYS A 276 119.67 15.58 32.68
CA LYS A 276 118.27 15.60 32.44
C LYS A 276 117.54 16.30 33.58
N THR A 277 116.59 17.07 33.27
CA THR A 277 115.68 17.66 34.28
C THR A 277 114.68 16.63 34.77
N GLU A 278 114.16 16.85 35.96
CA GLU A 278 113.06 16.03 36.48
C GLU A 278 111.93 15.99 35.48
N GLY A 279 111.40 14.80 35.21
CA GLY A 279 110.26 14.53 34.36
C GLY A 279 109.23 13.71 35.10
N LYS A 280 108.09 13.49 34.47
CA LYS A 280 107.06 12.61 34.96
C LYS A 280 106.62 11.73 33.82
N HIS A 281 106.34 10.45 34.07
CA HIS A 281 105.73 9.51 33.14
C HIS A 281 104.65 8.70 33.85
N CYS A 282 103.72 8.13 33.10
CA CYS A 282 102.73 7.24 33.64
C CYS A 282 103.36 5.83 33.88
N SER A 283 103.07 5.26 35.05
CA SER A 283 103.62 3.94 35.44
C SER A 283 102.86 2.75 34.85
N VAL A 284 101.76 3.01 34.15
CA VAL A 284 100.82 1.98 33.55
C VAL A 284 100.80 2.09 32.05
#